data_06f6181d3337375a68212a47659a057b
#
_entry.id   06f6181d3337375a68212a47659a057b
#
_cell.length_a   1.000
_cell.length_b   1.000
_cell.length_c   1.000
_cell.angle_alpha   90.00
_cell.angle_beta   90.00
_cell.angle_gamma   90.00
#
_symmetry.space_group_name_H-M   'P 1'
#
loop_
_entity.id
_entity.type
_entity.pdbx_description
1 polymer ?
#
loop_
_entity_poly.entity_id
_entity_poly.type
_entity_poly.pdbx_seq_one_letter_code
_entity_poly.pdbx_strand_id
1 'polypeptide(L)'
;MKIYKVAIIGLGPSGLAVNKIIYGDSLNEIIAFENEDINSRDNYFGFWLTDWMKPYENIIEKKWYEWTIGDNNINITHYSNDKPYCVISFKKWKNYCLETKNKLEIKNKKVVKYLTLQNCFKIITADKNEYYAEKIYDSRSVKEKKGELL
;
A
#
# COMPACT_ATOMS: atom_id res chain seq x y z
N MET A 1 -20.54 -19.61 2.56
CA MET A 1 -19.23 -19.00 2.90
C MET A 1 -18.79 -18.17 1.70
N LYS A 2 -18.55 -16.86 1.88
CA LYS A 2 -18.05 -15.99 0.80
C LYS A 2 -16.53 -16.10 0.72
N ILE A 3 -15.98 -16.36 -0.47
CA ILE A 3 -14.55 -16.36 -0.73
C ILE A 3 -14.25 -15.17 -1.67
N TYR A 4 -13.41 -14.25 -1.20
CA TYR A 4 -12.96 -13.11 -2.00
C TYR A 4 -11.85 -13.56 -2.94
N LYS A 5 -11.73 -12.89 -4.09
CA LYS A 5 -10.60 -13.15 -5.01
C LYS A 5 -9.27 -12.77 -4.38
N VAL A 6 -9.27 -11.67 -3.63
CA VAL A 6 -8.08 -11.10 -3.00
C VAL A 6 -8.42 -10.53 -1.65
N ALA A 7 -7.52 -10.71 -0.69
CA ALA A 7 -7.47 -9.97 0.56
C ALA A 7 -6.21 -9.10 0.60
N ILE A 8 -6.37 -7.84 0.98
CA ILE A 8 -5.28 -6.89 1.20
C ILE A 8 -5.23 -6.58 2.70
N ILE A 9 -4.10 -6.84 3.33
CA ILE A 9 -3.89 -6.55 4.75
C ILE A 9 -3.00 -5.32 4.88
N GLY A 10 -3.57 -4.22 5.37
CA GLY A 10 -2.98 -2.89 5.40
C GLY A 10 -3.27 -2.08 4.12
N LEU A 11 -3.92 -0.94 4.29
CA LEU A 11 -4.21 0.03 3.22
C LEU A 11 -3.29 1.26 3.30
N GLY A 12 -2.03 1.03 3.58
CA GLY A 12 -0.97 2.01 3.33
C GLY A 12 -0.74 2.23 1.82
N PRO A 13 0.26 3.04 1.45
CA PRO A 13 0.55 3.32 0.03
C PRO A 13 0.69 2.06 -0.83
N SER A 14 1.33 1.00 -0.30
CA SER A 14 1.54 -0.26 -1.03
C SER A 14 0.25 -1.07 -1.20
N GLY A 15 -0.57 -1.20 -0.15
CA GLY A 15 -1.85 -1.92 -0.23
C GLY A 15 -2.83 -1.24 -1.18
N LEU A 16 -2.88 0.10 -1.16
CA LEU A 16 -3.65 0.89 -2.12
C LEU A 16 -3.14 0.72 -3.55
N ALA A 17 -1.81 0.66 -3.75
CA ALA A 17 -1.22 0.39 -5.06
C ALA A 17 -1.64 -0.97 -5.61
N VAL A 18 -1.65 -2.02 -4.78
CA VAL A 18 -2.13 -3.36 -5.18
C VAL A 18 -3.57 -3.28 -5.67
N ASN A 19 -4.45 -2.58 -4.93
CA ASN A 19 -5.84 -2.42 -5.35
C ASN A 19 -5.96 -1.75 -6.72
N LYS A 20 -5.25 -0.64 -6.93
CA LYS A 20 -5.35 0.16 -8.17
C LYS A 20 -4.62 -0.47 -9.34
N ILE A 21 -3.33 -0.79 -9.16
CA ILE A 21 -2.44 -1.13 -10.28
C ILE A 21 -2.66 -2.57 -10.74
N ILE A 22 -2.93 -3.48 -9.82
CA ILE A 22 -3.07 -4.89 -10.16
C ILE A 22 -4.53 -5.26 -10.45
N TYR A 23 -5.47 -4.68 -9.71
CA TYR A 23 -6.87 -5.09 -9.75
C TYR A 23 -7.85 -3.99 -10.16
N GLY A 24 -7.41 -2.76 -10.41
CA GLY A 24 -8.28 -1.61 -10.64
C GLY A 24 -9.27 -1.77 -11.79
N ASP A 25 -8.87 -2.44 -12.86
CA ASP A 25 -9.72 -2.70 -14.03
C ASP A 25 -10.47 -4.05 -13.99
N SER A 26 -10.24 -4.85 -12.95
CA SER A 26 -10.95 -6.11 -12.77
C SER A 26 -12.35 -5.91 -12.18
N LEU A 27 -13.23 -6.88 -12.36
CA LEU A 27 -14.53 -6.95 -11.67
C LEU A 27 -14.47 -7.84 -10.41
N ASN A 28 -13.27 -8.15 -9.93
CA ASN A 28 -13.07 -9.02 -8.79
C ASN A 28 -13.62 -8.43 -7.49
N GLU A 29 -14.11 -9.30 -6.63
CA GLU A 29 -14.45 -8.95 -5.25
C GLU A 29 -13.18 -9.00 -4.39
N ILE A 30 -12.83 -7.86 -3.82
CA ILE A 30 -11.63 -7.66 -3.01
C ILE A 30 -12.06 -7.27 -1.60
N ILE A 31 -11.44 -7.86 -0.59
CA ILE A 31 -11.57 -7.41 0.79
C ILE A 31 -10.27 -6.81 1.27
N ALA A 32 -10.33 -5.66 1.91
CA ALA A 32 -9.17 -5.02 2.51
C ALA A 32 -9.38 -4.80 4.00
N PHE A 33 -8.32 -4.97 4.77
CA PHE A 33 -8.32 -4.79 6.21
C PHE A 33 -7.37 -3.66 6.59
N GLU A 34 -7.88 -2.70 7.35
CA GLU A 34 -7.09 -1.63 7.92
C GLU A 34 -7.42 -1.49 9.41
N ASN A 35 -6.40 -1.36 10.24
CA ASN A 35 -6.59 -1.28 11.70
C ASN A 35 -7.04 0.12 12.15
N GLU A 36 -6.68 1.14 11.39
CA GLU A 36 -6.99 2.54 11.67
C GLU A 36 -7.98 3.08 10.62
N ASP A 37 -8.65 4.17 10.94
CA ASP A 37 -9.44 4.86 9.93
C ASP A 37 -8.52 5.41 8.84
N ILE A 38 -8.67 4.89 7.64
CA ILE A 38 -7.90 5.32 6.48
C ILE A 38 -8.10 6.82 6.15
N ASN A 39 -9.18 7.43 6.62
CA ASN A 39 -9.48 8.84 6.41
C ASN A 39 -8.76 9.76 7.39
N SER A 40 -8.29 9.23 8.53
CA SER A 40 -7.57 10.01 9.54
C SER A 40 -6.11 10.27 9.20
N ARG A 41 -5.57 9.64 8.15
CA ARG A 41 -4.17 9.78 7.76
C ARG A 41 -3.96 11.06 6.98
N ASP A 42 -3.11 11.93 7.52
CA ASP A 42 -2.67 13.19 6.92
C ASP A 42 -1.14 13.22 6.83
N ASN A 43 -0.58 12.26 6.11
CA ASN A 43 0.85 12.16 5.90
C ASN A 43 1.21 12.25 4.42
N TYR A 44 2.46 12.60 4.18
CA TYR A 44 3.07 12.63 2.85
C TYR A 44 4.06 11.50 2.72
N PHE A 45 4.27 11.04 1.51
CA PHE A 45 5.37 10.15 1.18
C PHE A 45 6.10 10.64 -0.06
N GLY A 46 7.41 10.43 -0.03
CA GLY A 46 8.30 10.84 -1.11
C GLY A 46 8.83 9.65 -1.89
N PHE A 47 9.13 9.88 -3.16
CA PHE A 47 9.68 8.87 -4.05
C PHE A 47 10.43 9.52 -5.22
N TRP A 48 11.29 8.75 -5.86
CA TRP A 48 11.94 9.15 -7.10
C TRP A 48 11.01 8.86 -8.27
N LEU A 49 10.77 9.86 -9.14
CA LEU A 49 9.93 9.68 -10.32
C LEU A 49 10.65 8.78 -11.33
N THR A 50 10.23 7.53 -11.36
CA THR A 50 10.69 6.53 -12.33
C THR A 50 9.68 6.39 -13.47
N ASP A 51 10.09 5.75 -14.58
CA ASP A 51 9.25 5.68 -15.78
C ASP A 51 7.87 5.04 -15.52
N TRP A 52 7.80 4.02 -14.68
CA TRP A 52 6.54 3.38 -14.34
C TRP A 52 5.60 4.25 -13.50
N MET A 53 6.13 5.31 -12.85
CA MET A 53 5.35 6.28 -12.07
C MET A 53 4.86 7.47 -12.90
N LYS A 54 5.37 7.68 -14.11
CA LYS A 54 4.95 8.78 -14.99
C LYS A 54 3.44 8.85 -15.23
N PRO A 55 2.70 7.73 -15.39
CA PRO A 55 1.23 7.78 -15.52
C PRO A 55 0.52 8.42 -14.32
N TYR A 56 1.16 8.52 -13.17
CA TYR A 56 0.61 9.10 -11.93
C TYR A 56 1.09 10.52 -11.65
N GLU A 57 1.74 11.14 -12.62
CA GLU A 57 2.40 12.45 -12.47
C GLU A 57 1.41 13.57 -12.12
N ASN A 58 0.16 13.45 -12.56
CA ASN A 58 -0.92 14.42 -12.31
C ASN A 58 -1.36 14.50 -10.83
N ILE A 59 -1.03 13.51 -10.00
CA ILE A 59 -1.34 13.52 -8.57
C ILE A 59 -0.16 13.91 -7.68
N ILE A 60 1.02 14.14 -8.29
CA ILE A 60 2.21 14.63 -7.58
C ILE A 60 1.96 16.08 -7.13
N GLU A 61 2.30 16.38 -5.89
CA GLU A 61 2.11 17.73 -5.32
C GLU A 61 3.32 18.62 -5.52
N LYS A 62 4.51 18.06 -5.41
CA LYS A 62 5.75 18.80 -5.56
C LYS A 62 6.87 17.94 -6.11
N LYS A 63 7.74 18.57 -6.90
CA LYS A 63 8.93 17.95 -7.48
C LYS A 63 10.16 18.80 -7.14
N TRP A 64 11.27 18.13 -6.83
CA TRP A 64 12.58 18.75 -6.66
C TRP A 64 13.55 18.08 -7.63
N TYR A 65 14.18 18.89 -8.43
CA TYR A 65 15.19 18.46 -9.41
C TYR A 65 16.60 18.48 -8.84
N GLU A 66 16.78 19.18 -7.73
CA GLU A 66 18.02 19.28 -6.97
C GLU A 66 17.76 18.91 -5.52
N TRP A 67 18.63 18.15 -4.93
CA TRP A 67 18.61 17.77 -3.53
C TRP A 67 20.02 17.58 -2.98
N THR A 68 20.21 17.88 -1.72
CA THR A 68 21.48 17.77 -1.02
C THR A 68 21.35 16.82 0.15
N ILE A 69 22.29 15.91 0.29
CA ILE A 69 22.50 15.09 1.47
C ILE A 69 23.80 15.51 2.09
N GLY A 70 23.81 15.76 3.39
CA GLY A 70 25.02 16.16 4.07
C GLY A 70 24.93 16.05 5.58
N ASP A 71 26.08 16.20 6.19
CA ASP A 71 26.26 16.38 7.63
C ASP A 71 27.04 17.69 7.89
N ASN A 72 27.55 17.87 9.09
CA ASN A 72 28.31 19.06 9.47
C ASN A 72 29.63 19.26 8.68
N ASN A 73 30.11 18.24 7.99
CA ASN A 73 31.42 18.24 7.34
C ASN A 73 31.36 18.08 5.83
N ILE A 74 30.37 17.35 5.31
CA ILE A 74 30.27 17.00 3.90
C ILE A 74 28.84 17.21 3.41
N ASN A 75 28.71 17.92 2.30
CA ASN A 75 27.45 18.09 1.58
C ASN A 75 27.60 17.59 0.14
N ILE A 76 26.70 16.72 -0.28
CA ILE A 76 26.66 16.21 -1.65
C ILE A 76 25.34 16.66 -2.27
N THR A 77 25.44 17.49 -3.31
CA THR A 77 24.27 17.95 -4.07
C THR A 77 24.15 17.12 -5.34
N HIS A 78 22.96 16.64 -5.60
CA HIS A 78 22.60 15.91 -6.80
C HIS A 78 21.55 16.68 -7.59
N TYR A 79 21.66 16.67 -8.90
CA TYR A 79 20.72 17.26 -9.82
C TYR A 79 20.24 16.22 -10.83
N SER A 80 18.93 16.12 -11.07
CA SER A 80 18.37 15.23 -12.10
C SER A 80 17.12 15.82 -12.72
N ASN A 81 17.15 16.05 -14.02
CA ASN A 81 15.97 16.45 -14.79
C ASN A 81 15.00 15.29 -15.01
N ASP A 82 15.52 14.09 -15.16
CA ASP A 82 14.74 12.93 -15.60
C ASP A 82 14.09 12.18 -14.43
N LYS A 83 14.68 12.28 -13.24
CA LYS A 83 14.24 11.55 -12.04
C LYS A 83 14.19 12.48 -10.84
N PRO A 84 13.28 13.47 -10.84
CA PRO A 84 13.11 14.36 -9.70
C PRO A 84 12.62 13.57 -8.46
N TYR A 85 12.94 14.07 -7.29
CA TYR A 85 12.30 13.63 -6.06
C TYR A 85 10.91 14.26 -5.97
N CYS A 86 9.92 13.44 -5.70
CA CYS A 86 8.51 13.83 -5.72
C CYS A 86 7.85 13.56 -4.37
N VAL A 87 6.82 14.33 -4.09
CA VAL A 87 5.97 14.15 -2.90
C VAL A 87 4.51 14.11 -3.31
N ILE A 88 3.78 13.22 -2.65
CA ILE A 88 2.33 13.07 -2.78
C ILE A 88 1.72 12.95 -1.39
N SER A 89 0.55 13.55 -1.16
CA SER A 89 -0.20 13.33 0.06
C SER A 89 -0.90 11.96 0.03
N PHE A 90 -0.99 11.32 1.18
CA PHE A 90 -1.72 10.06 1.32
C PHE A 90 -3.18 10.22 0.86
N LYS A 91 -3.81 11.35 1.13
CA LYS A 91 -5.19 11.65 0.70
C LYS A 91 -5.35 11.59 -0.81
N LYS A 92 -4.46 12.23 -1.58
CA LYS A 92 -4.51 12.18 -3.06
C LYS A 92 -4.27 10.78 -3.58
N TRP A 93 -3.24 10.10 -3.06
CA TRP A 93 -2.94 8.73 -3.43
C TRP A 93 -4.11 7.78 -3.14
N LYS A 94 -4.69 7.88 -1.94
CA LYS A 94 -5.87 7.10 -1.55
C LYS A 94 -7.03 7.32 -2.52
N ASN A 95 -7.41 8.57 -2.76
CA ASN A 95 -8.53 8.89 -3.65
C ASN A 95 -8.30 8.29 -5.03
N TYR A 96 -7.11 8.51 -5.60
CA TYR A 96 -6.73 7.91 -6.89
C TYR A 96 -6.83 6.38 -6.88
N CYS A 97 -6.31 5.74 -5.84
CA CYS A 97 -6.29 4.28 -5.74
C CYS A 97 -7.66 3.64 -5.46
N LEU A 98 -8.62 4.39 -4.96
CA LEU A 98 -9.99 3.92 -4.74
C LEU A 98 -10.90 4.10 -5.97
N GLU A 99 -10.49 4.86 -6.97
CA GLU A 99 -11.19 4.98 -8.26
C GLU A 99 -10.92 3.74 -9.13
N THR A 100 -11.66 2.66 -8.85
CA THR A 100 -11.48 1.35 -9.50
C THR A 100 -12.80 0.77 -9.98
N LYS A 101 -12.74 -0.20 -10.88
CA LYS A 101 -13.91 -0.98 -11.33
C LYS A 101 -14.17 -2.21 -10.46
N ASN A 102 -13.19 -2.60 -9.63
CA ASN A 102 -13.35 -3.75 -8.74
C ASN A 102 -14.36 -3.46 -7.62
N LYS A 103 -14.80 -4.53 -6.96
CA LYS A 103 -15.68 -4.43 -5.80
C LYS A 103 -14.85 -4.53 -4.52
N LEU A 104 -14.27 -3.40 -4.10
CA LEU A 104 -13.48 -3.31 -2.88
C LEU A 104 -14.38 -3.15 -1.65
N GLU A 105 -14.28 -4.08 -0.72
CA GLU A 105 -14.88 -3.99 0.61
C GLU A 105 -13.80 -3.70 1.66
N ILE A 106 -13.88 -2.55 2.33
CA ILE A 106 -12.91 -2.16 3.36
C ILE A 106 -13.48 -2.49 4.73
N LYS A 107 -12.72 -3.23 5.52
CA LYS A 107 -13.00 -3.55 6.92
C LYS A 107 -12.03 -2.82 7.83
N ASN A 108 -12.55 -1.97 8.71
CA ASN A 108 -11.74 -1.37 9.78
C ASN A 108 -11.55 -2.40 10.90
N LYS A 109 -10.66 -3.36 10.66
CA LYS A 109 -10.39 -4.49 11.56
C LYS A 109 -8.91 -4.88 11.52
N LYS A 110 -8.36 -5.15 12.69
CA LYS A 110 -7.01 -5.66 12.84
C LYS A 110 -6.97 -7.15 12.50
N VAL A 111 -6.24 -7.54 11.47
CA VAL A 111 -5.93 -8.95 11.19
C VAL A 111 -4.84 -9.42 12.16
N VAL A 112 -5.13 -10.50 12.89
CA VAL A 112 -4.18 -11.09 13.85
C VAL A 112 -3.37 -12.22 13.23
N LYS A 113 -3.98 -13.02 12.35
CA LYS A 113 -3.31 -14.10 11.62
C LYS A 113 -4.10 -14.54 10.40
N TYR A 114 -3.46 -15.27 9.53
CA TYR A 114 -4.13 -16.05 8.49
C TYR A 114 -3.54 -17.46 8.42
N LEU A 115 -4.33 -18.39 7.92
CA LEU A 115 -3.99 -19.81 7.79
C LEU A 115 -4.19 -20.21 6.34
N THR A 116 -3.24 -20.99 5.82
CA THR A 116 -3.38 -21.60 4.49
C THR A 116 -4.29 -22.80 4.59
N LEU A 117 -5.34 -22.83 3.77
CA LEU A 117 -6.21 -23.97 3.54
C LEU A 117 -5.89 -24.58 2.16
N GLN A 118 -6.56 -25.66 1.82
CA GLN A 118 -6.29 -26.37 0.57
C GLN A 118 -6.43 -25.47 -0.69
N ASN A 119 -7.47 -24.62 -0.74
CA ASN A 119 -7.77 -23.81 -1.92
C ASN A 119 -7.92 -22.30 -1.64
N CYS A 120 -7.72 -21.86 -0.40
CA CYS A 120 -7.83 -20.46 -0.01
C CYS A 120 -7.10 -20.20 1.30
N PHE A 121 -7.10 -18.94 1.71
CA PHE A 121 -6.63 -18.50 3.01
C PHE A 121 -7.82 -18.16 3.91
N LYS A 122 -7.72 -18.57 5.18
CA LYS A 122 -8.62 -18.16 6.26
C LYS A 122 -7.95 -17.01 7.03
N ILE A 123 -8.59 -15.87 7.07
CA ILE A 123 -8.10 -14.64 7.72
C ILE A 123 -8.90 -14.44 9.00
N ILE A 124 -8.19 -14.20 10.11
CA ILE A 124 -8.79 -14.06 11.44
C ILE A 124 -8.48 -12.66 11.97
N THR A 125 -9.51 -11.91 12.34
CA THR A 125 -9.41 -10.58 12.91
C THR A 125 -9.43 -10.61 14.45
N ALA A 126 -9.03 -9.51 15.09
CA ALA A 126 -8.93 -9.41 16.54
C ALA A 126 -10.27 -9.64 17.26
N ASP A 127 -11.36 -9.28 16.63
CA ASP A 127 -12.74 -9.53 17.09
C ASP A 127 -13.24 -10.95 16.77
N LYS A 128 -12.32 -11.86 16.39
CA LYS A 128 -12.55 -13.28 16.09
C LYS A 128 -13.43 -13.54 14.85
N ASN A 129 -13.68 -12.54 14.00
CA ASN A 129 -14.35 -12.79 12.73
C ASN A 129 -13.41 -13.49 11.76
N GLU A 130 -14.00 -14.30 10.88
CA GLU A 130 -13.30 -15.10 9.88
C GLU A 130 -13.70 -14.67 8.47
N TYR A 131 -12.69 -14.54 7.61
CA TYR A 131 -12.85 -14.19 6.21
C TYR A 131 -12.01 -15.14 5.36
N TYR A 132 -12.38 -15.29 4.09
CA TYR A 132 -11.72 -16.23 3.19
C TYR A 132 -11.36 -15.54 1.89
N ALA A 133 -10.15 -15.80 1.36
CA ALA A 133 -9.69 -15.25 0.10
C ALA A 133 -8.78 -16.25 -0.62
N GLU A 134 -8.80 -16.23 -1.95
CA GLU A 134 -7.93 -17.08 -2.77
C GLU A 134 -6.45 -16.61 -2.70
N LYS A 135 -6.23 -15.30 -2.49
CA LYS A 135 -4.91 -14.67 -2.46
C LYS A 135 -4.82 -13.63 -1.35
N ILE A 136 -3.65 -13.49 -0.75
CA ILE A 136 -3.38 -12.45 0.25
C ILE A 136 -2.19 -11.60 -0.19
N TYR A 137 -2.35 -10.28 -0.07
CA TYR A 137 -1.26 -9.31 -0.05
C TYR A 137 -1.18 -8.69 1.34
N ASP A 138 -0.10 -8.96 2.04
CA ASP A 138 0.15 -8.41 3.37
C ASP A 138 1.19 -7.30 3.28
N SER A 139 0.75 -6.06 3.41
CA SER A 139 1.62 -4.88 3.35
C SER A 139 2.10 -4.40 4.72
N ARG A 140 1.85 -5.16 5.78
CA ARG A 140 2.35 -4.85 7.11
C ARG A 140 3.85 -5.11 7.17
N SER A 141 4.57 -4.33 7.98
CA SER A 141 5.97 -4.60 8.26
C SER A 141 6.13 -5.99 8.89
N VAL A 142 7.04 -6.77 8.34
CA VAL A 142 7.47 -8.04 8.97
C VAL A 142 8.16 -7.67 10.29
N LYS A 143 7.59 -8.07 11.40
CA LYS A 143 8.34 -8.02 12.66
C LYS A 143 9.40 -9.10 12.57
N GLU A 144 10.65 -8.70 12.41
CA GLU A 144 11.77 -9.63 12.58
C GLU A 144 11.61 -10.34 13.92
N LYS A 145 11.50 -11.65 13.89
CA LYS A 145 11.70 -12.45 15.09
C LYS A 145 13.18 -12.28 15.46
N LYS A 146 13.46 -11.51 16.53
CA LYS A 146 14.80 -11.45 17.08
C LYS A 146 15.24 -12.89 17.37
N GLY A 147 16.19 -13.42 16.60
CA GLY A 147 16.92 -14.61 16.97
C GLY A 147 16.92 -15.80 16.02
N GLU A 148 16.55 -15.68 14.76
CA GLU A 148 16.82 -16.74 13.76
C GLU A 148 17.54 -16.10 12.56
N LEU A 149 18.87 -15.95 12.70
CA LEU A 149 19.78 -15.92 11.57
C LEU A 149 19.96 -17.37 11.10
N LEU A 150 19.44 -17.70 9.93
CA LEU A 150 19.84 -18.88 9.17
C LEU A 150 21.18 -18.62 8.47
#